data_6ea364491162762755e059be97260ad2
#
_entry.id   6ea364491162762755e059be97260ad2
#
_cell.length_a   1.000
_cell.length_b   1.000
_cell.length_c   1.000
_cell.angle_alpha   90.00
_cell.angle_beta   90.00
_cell.angle_gamma   90.00
#
_symmetry.space_group_name_H-M   'P 1'
#
loop_
_entity.id
_entity.type
_entity.pdbx_description
1 polymer ?
#
loop_
_entity_poly.entity_id
_entity_poly.type
_entity_poly.pdbx_seq_one_letter_code
_entity_poly.pdbx_strand_id
1 'polypeptide(L)'
;VRAADFSVEADNKMKMYKTLLAATALVALMSGAASAKTLVYCSPASPEGFDPAAYTGGDTFDASSRTAYDRLVEFKHGETTIEPGLAESWEVSKDGLEYTFHLRKGVKFQTTDFFTPTREFNADDVIFSFERQAKKDNPWHEYTAGVSYEYFDSMEFPTLIKEIKRVDDHTVTFVLSRPEAPFLADLAMDFASILSKEYADKLQADKKMDDLNQFPLGTGPFTFVAYQKDAVIRYKANPDYWGGKEKIDDLVFAITTDPAVRAQKLKAGECHIMSYPAPADIEGLKADSNLKVDEQPGLNVAYLAYNTLVAPFDKPEVRKALNQAINKKAIVDAVFQGSGEVAKNPIPPTMWGYNNDVKDDEYNPEEAKKALEAAGVKDLKMKVWAMPVSRPYMPNARRVAELIQSDFAKVGVGVDIVSMEWGEYLKKSSDKDRDGAAIMGWTGDNGDPDNFLGVLLGCSGVGNNNRAQWCYKPFEDLIQKAKVTADQGERAKLYEQAQVVFKEQAPWATLDHSTVFMPMSSKVSGYKMDPVGIHRFTGVDIAE
;
A
#
# COMPACT_ATOMS: atom_id res chain seq x y z
N VAL A 1 -53.77 -39.56 -64.62
CA VAL A 1 -52.57 -38.77 -64.33
C VAL A 1 -52.96 -37.33 -63.98
N ARG A 2 -53.34 -37.02 -62.71
CA ARG A 2 -53.44 -35.61 -62.18
C ARG A 2 -53.83 -35.56 -60.72
N ALA A 3 -53.37 -36.52 -59.91
CA ALA A 3 -53.65 -36.47 -58.46
C ALA A 3 -52.40 -36.57 -57.53
N ALA A 4 -51.20 -36.70 -58.12
CA ALA A 4 -49.97 -36.90 -57.34
C ALA A 4 -49.13 -35.62 -57.08
N ASP A 5 -49.38 -34.53 -57.84
CA ASP A 5 -48.53 -33.31 -57.77
C ASP A 5 -48.96 -32.34 -56.67
N PHE A 6 -50.16 -32.39 -56.13
CA PHE A 6 -50.61 -31.46 -55.08
C PHE A 6 -50.19 -31.85 -53.64
N SER A 7 -49.87 -33.13 -53.42
CA SER A 7 -49.45 -33.57 -52.07
C SER A 7 -47.98 -33.28 -51.73
N VAL A 8 -47.10 -33.26 -52.76
CA VAL A 8 -45.67 -33.03 -52.59
C VAL A 8 -45.36 -31.54 -52.32
N GLU A 9 -46.15 -30.62 -52.90
CA GLU A 9 -45.95 -29.17 -52.74
C GLU A 9 -46.42 -28.65 -51.34
N ALA A 10 -47.49 -29.28 -50.82
CA ALA A 10 -47.99 -28.96 -49.47
C ALA A 10 -47.02 -29.47 -48.34
N ASP A 11 -46.41 -30.66 -48.59
CA ASP A 11 -45.48 -31.23 -47.57
C ASP A 11 -44.13 -30.51 -47.55
N ASN A 12 -43.68 -30.03 -48.72
CA ASN A 12 -42.48 -29.19 -48.80
C ASN A 12 -42.67 -27.79 -48.18
N LYS A 13 -43.82 -27.17 -48.37
CA LYS A 13 -44.13 -25.88 -47.71
C LYS A 13 -44.24 -26.03 -46.20
N MET A 14 -44.82 -27.09 -45.71
CA MET A 14 -44.95 -27.37 -44.27
C MET A 14 -43.60 -27.72 -43.61
N LYS A 15 -42.69 -28.41 -44.30
CA LYS A 15 -41.30 -28.64 -43.85
C LYS A 15 -40.50 -27.35 -43.83
N MET A 16 -40.65 -26.48 -44.83
CA MET A 16 -39.97 -25.18 -44.90
C MET A 16 -40.42 -24.24 -43.79
N TYR A 17 -41.71 -24.20 -43.42
CA TYR A 17 -42.22 -23.43 -42.28
C TYR A 17 -41.76 -23.98 -40.94
N LYS A 18 -41.65 -25.31 -40.76
CA LYS A 18 -41.09 -25.92 -39.54
C LYS A 18 -39.59 -25.66 -39.40
N THR A 19 -38.82 -25.60 -40.49
CA THR A 19 -37.39 -25.29 -40.50
C THR A 19 -37.14 -23.78 -40.23
N LEU A 20 -38.00 -22.88 -40.76
CA LEU A 20 -37.91 -21.44 -40.46
C LEU A 20 -38.28 -21.13 -38.99
N LEU A 21 -39.30 -21.80 -38.43
CA LEU A 21 -39.68 -21.63 -37.02
C LEU A 21 -38.61 -22.21 -36.06
N ALA A 22 -37.92 -23.28 -36.40
CA ALA A 22 -36.81 -23.82 -35.65
C ALA A 22 -35.56 -22.93 -35.73
N ALA A 23 -35.27 -22.31 -36.87
CA ALA A 23 -34.16 -21.35 -37.03
C ALA A 23 -34.41 -20.04 -36.25
N THR A 24 -35.65 -19.54 -36.21
CA THR A 24 -36.01 -18.32 -35.44
C THR A 24 -35.99 -18.59 -33.93
N ALA A 25 -36.34 -19.79 -33.45
CA ALA A 25 -36.23 -20.16 -32.04
C ALA A 25 -34.78 -20.37 -31.59
N LEU A 26 -33.86 -20.80 -32.47
CA LEU A 26 -32.43 -20.94 -32.15
C LEU A 26 -31.71 -19.58 -32.08
N VAL A 27 -32.15 -18.59 -32.88
CA VAL A 27 -31.59 -17.22 -32.81
C VAL A 27 -32.09 -16.45 -31.57
N ALA A 28 -33.29 -16.77 -31.07
CA ALA A 28 -33.82 -16.14 -29.87
C ALA A 28 -33.18 -16.70 -28.55
N LEU A 29 -32.49 -17.85 -28.60
CA LEU A 29 -31.77 -18.44 -27.47
C LEU A 29 -30.28 -17.98 -27.38
N MET A 30 -29.78 -17.24 -28.38
CA MET A 30 -28.43 -16.64 -28.33
C MET A 30 -28.39 -15.19 -27.81
N SER A 31 -29.52 -14.61 -27.50
CA SER A 31 -29.56 -13.26 -26.91
C SER A 31 -29.59 -13.33 -25.39
N GLY A 32 -28.41 -13.37 -24.78
CA GLY A 32 -28.32 -13.16 -23.35
C GLY A 32 -27.21 -13.87 -22.58
N ALA A 33 -26.10 -14.23 -23.22
CA ALA A 33 -24.88 -14.40 -22.46
C ALA A 33 -24.43 -12.98 -22.07
N ALA A 34 -24.85 -12.48 -20.90
CA ALA A 34 -24.23 -11.29 -20.32
C ALA A 34 -22.73 -11.56 -20.32
N SER A 35 -21.97 -10.79 -21.10
CA SER A 35 -20.51 -10.85 -21.05
C SER A 35 -20.09 -10.53 -19.64
N ALA A 36 -19.24 -11.37 -19.03
CA ALA A 36 -18.72 -11.10 -17.71
C ALA A 36 -17.98 -9.75 -17.72
N LYS A 37 -18.36 -8.86 -16.82
CA LYS A 37 -17.74 -7.54 -16.68
C LYS A 37 -16.35 -7.70 -16.08
N THR A 38 -15.32 -7.53 -16.87
CA THR A 38 -13.92 -7.65 -16.45
C THR A 38 -13.29 -6.28 -16.30
N LEU A 39 -12.83 -5.95 -15.09
CA LEU A 39 -11.97 -4.80 -14.84
C LEU A 39 -10.51 -5.23 -14.91
N VAL A 40 -9.71 -4.53 -15.73
CA VAL A 40 -8.26 -4.76 -15.83
C VAL A 40 -7.54 -3.57 -15.24
N TYR A 41 -6.79 -3.81 -14.16
CA TYR A 41 -5.89 -2.85 -13.53
C TYR A 41 -4.45 -3.14 -13.98
N CYS A 42 -3.79 -2.16 -14.58
CA CYS A 42 -2.36 -2.24 -14.89
C CYS A 42 -1.55 -1.96 -13.62
N SER A 43 -1.18 -3.04 -12.92
CA SER A 43 -0.38 -2.98 -11.69
C SER A 43 1.08 -2.65 -11.99
N PRO A 44 1.74 -1.80 -11.16
CA PRO A 44 3.12 -1.37 -11.39
C PRO A 44 4.16 -2.42 -10.97
N ALA A 45 3.78 -3.41 -10.16
CA ALA A 45 4.68 -4.48 -9.72
C ALA A 45 3.92 -5.76 -9.36
N SER A 46 4.65 -6.87 -9.25
CA SER A 46 4.18 -8.08 -8.59
C SER A 46 4.08 -7.85 -7.08
N PRO A 47 3.08 -8.44 -6.38
CA PRO A 47 3.10 -8.49 -4.93
C PRO A 47 4.31 -9.31 -4.45
N GLU A 48 4.82 -8.96 -3.27
CA GLU A 48 5.89 -9.71 -2.59
C GLU A 48 5.36 -11.04 -2.05
N GLY A 49 4.07 -11.09 -1.74
CA GLY A 49 3.30 -12.23 -1.30
C GLY A 49 1.84 -11.84 -1.10
N PHE A 50 1.06 -12.70 -0.44
CA PHE A 50 -0.36 -12.46 -0.20
C PHE A 50 -0.75 -12.45 1.29
N ASP A 51 0.23 -12.55 2.20
CA ASP A 51 0.00 -12.30 3.61
C ASP A 51 0.21 -10.82 3.93
N PRO A 52 -0.85 -10.01 4.13
CA PRO A 52 -0.69 -8.56 4.26
C PRO A 52 0.05 -8.13 5.53
N ALA A 53 0.16 -9.00 6.55
CA ALA A 53 0.91 -8.67 7.76
C ALA A 53 2.43 -8.73 7.56
N ALA A 54 2.90 -9.46 6.53
CA ALA A 54 4.31 -9.74 6.30
C ALA A 54 5.04 -8.67 5.47
N TYR A 55 4.32 -7.66 4.96
CA TYR A 55 4.85 -6.71 3.98
C TYR A 55 4.37 -5.28 4.25
N THR A 56 5.02 -4.32 3.58
CA THR A 56 4.68 -2.88 3.65
C THR A 56 4.47 -2.26 2.26
N GLY A 57 4.49 -3.07 1.21
CA GLY A 57 4.36 -2.62 -0.18
C GLY A 57 2.91 -2.43 -0.62
N GLY A 58 2.55 -1.24 -1.16
CA GLY A 58 1.20 -0.95 -1.63
C GLY A 58 0.69 -1.92 -2.69
N ASP A 59 1.55 -2.39 -3.62
CA ASP A 59 1.17 -3.38 -4.64
C ASP A 59 0.76 -4.72 -4.02
N THR A 60 1.39 -5.09 -2.91
CA THR A 60 1.04 -6.27 -2.12
C THR A 60 -0.32 -6.10 -1.46
N PHE A 61 -0.60 -4.92 -0.92
CA PHE A 61 -1.87 -4.61 -0.29
C PHE A 61 -3.02 -4.57 -1.30
N ASP A 62 -2.82 -3.92 -2.45
CA ASP A 62 -3.81 -3.90 -3.52
C ASP A 62 -4.20 -5.32 -3.95
N ALA A 63 -3.20 -6.22 -4.06
CA ALA A 63 -3.39 -7.60 -4.50
C ALA A 63 -3.90 -8.54 -3.39
N SER A 64 -3.73 -8.21 -2.11
CA SER A 64 -4.09 -9.10 -1.00
C SER A 64 -5.16 -8.49 -0.09
N SER A 65 -4.78 -7.56 0.76
CA SER A 65 -5.61 -6.96 1.80
C SER A 65 -6.88 -6.33 1.24
N ARG A 66 -6.80 -5.63 0.11
CA ARG A 66 -7.92 -4.86 -0.49
C ARG A 66 -8.79 -5.67 -1.42
N THR A 67 -8.38 -6.88 -1.75
CA THR A 67 -9.13 -7.81 -2.61
C THR A 67 -9.70 -8.99 -1.82
N ALA A 68 -8.85 -9.71 -1.08
CA ALA A 68 -9.21 -11.00 -0.49
C ALA A 68 -9.62 -10.92 0.98
N TYR A 69 -9.23 -9.87 1.71
CA TYR A 69 -9.42 -9.78 3.15
C TYR A 69 -10.25 -8.56 3.57
N ASP A 70 -10.75 -8.59 4.81
CA ASP A 70 -11.31 -7.46 5.54
C ASP A 70 -10.61 -7.31 6.90
N ARG A 71 -10.87 -6.18 7.57
CA ARG A 71 -10.35 -5.82 8.91
C ARG A 71 -11.51 -5.64 9.89
N LEU A 72 -11.21 -5.50 11.16
CA LEU A 72 -12.23 -5.20 12.18
C LEU A 72 -12.91 -3.86 11.92
N VAL A 73 -12.12 -2.87 11.55
CA VAL A 73 -12.55 -1.52 11.16
C VAL A 73 -11.91 -1.15 9.84
N GLU A 74 -12.53 -0.25 9.10
CA GLU A 74 -12.10 0.17 7.77
C GLU A 74 -11.97 1.69 7.70
N PHE A 75 -11.15 2.17 6.77
CA PHE A 75 -11.26 3.56 6.34
C PHE A 75 -12.44 3.71 5.40
N LYS A 76 -13.27 4.73 5.63
CA LYS A 76 -14.32 5.08 4.68
C LYS A 76 -13.72 5.38 3.31
N HIS A 77 -14.32 4.84 2.26
CA HIS A 77 -13.79 4.90 0.91
C HIS A 77 -13.52 6.34 0.44
N GLY A 78 -12.25 6.67 0.21
CA GLY A 78 -11.77 8.00 -0.16
C GLY A 78 -11.52 8.96 1.01
N GLU A 79 -11.52 8.47 2.25
CA GLU A 79 -11.31 9.24 3.48
C GLU A 79 -10.44 8.46 4.48
N THR A 80 -9.97 9.13 5.52
CA THR A 80 -9.28 8.49 6.66
C THR A 80 -10.19 8.32 7.88
N THR A 81 -11.49 8.56 7.73
CA THR A 81 -12.48 8.35 8.78
C THR A 81 -12.69 6.85 8.98
N ILE A 82 -12.68 6.40 10.24
CA ILE A 82 -12.91 5.00 10.61
C ILE A 82 -14.39 4.66 10.55
N GLU A 83 -14.71 3.54 9.91
CA GLU A 83 -16.05 2.96 9.83
C GLU A 83 -16.05 1.46 10.21
N PRO A 84 -17.22 0.86 10.53
CA PRO A 84 -17.35 -0.56 10.81
C PRO A 84 -16.92 -1.44 9.63
N GLY A 85 -16.04 -2.42 9.91
CA GLY A 85 -15.67 -3.52 9.02
C GLY A 85 -16.29 -4.84 9.46
N LEU A 86 -15.47 -5.84 9.79
CA LEU A 86 -15.92 -7.11 10.40
C LEU A 86 -16.46 -6.94 11.82
N ALA A 87 -16.15 -5.84 12.50
CA ALA A 87 -16.86 -5.42 13.69
C ALA A 87 -18.01 -4.47 13.30
N GLU A 88 -19.23 -4.73 13.80
CA GLU A 88 -20.39 -3.86 13.61
C GLU A 88 -20.29 -2.59 14.47
N SER A 89 -19.63 -2.70 15.62
CA SER A 89 -19.40 -1.63 16.59
C SER A 89 -18.27 -1.98 17.54
N TRP A 90 -17.82 -0.98 18.27
CA TRP A 90 -16.82 -1.15 19.34
C TRP A 90 -17.07 -0.19 20.48
N GLU A 91 -16.54 -0.54 21.64
CA GLU A 91 -16.55 0.27 22.86
C GLU A 91 -15.11 0.46 23.34
N VAL A 92 -14.80 1.66 23.84
CA VAL A 92 -13.48 1.99 24.41
C VAL A 92 -13.68 2.33 25.89
N SER A 93 -12.89 1.71 26.77
CA SER A 93 -12.90 2.03 28.19
C SER A 93 -12.46 3.47 28.45
N LYS A 94 -12.89 4.05 29.58
CA LYS A 94 -12.59 5.46 29.92
C LYS A 94 -11.09 5.77 30.04
N ASP A 95 -10.29 4.77 30.39
CA ASP A 95 -8.84 4.88 30.52
C ASP A 95 -8.11 4.59 29.19
N GLY A 96 -8.86 4.25 28.13
CA GLY A 96 -8.31 3.93 26.81
C GLY A 96 -7.52 2.62 26.73
N LEU A 97 -7.69 1.72 27.71
CA LEU A 97 -6.92 0.49 27.80
C LEU A 97 -7.65 -0.74 27.28
N GLU A 98 -8.97 -0.71 27.14
CA GLU A 98 -9.75 -1.84 26.63
C GLU A 98 -10.61 -1.39 25.43
N TYR A 99 -10.49 -2.14 24.33
CA TYR A 99 -11.29 -1.98 23.11
C TYR A 99 -12.08 -3.25 22.88
N THR A 100 -13.39 -3.19 23.07
CA THR A 100 -14.29 -4.33 22.87
C THR A 100 -15.00 -4.21 21.53
N PHE A 101 -14.77 -5.19 20.64
CA PHE A 101 -15.36 -5.25 19.31
C PHE A 101 -16.50 -6.27 19.26
N HIS A 102 -17.64 -5.85 18.73
CA HIS A 102 -18.79 -6.71 18.45
C HIS A 102 -18.74 -7.15 16.98
N LEU A 103 -18.50 -8.43 16.75
CA LEU A 103 -18.22 -8.98 15.42
C LEU A 103 -19.51 -9.27 14.66
N ARG A 104 -19.49 -9.05 13.32
CA ARG A 104 -20.59 -9.42 12.43
C ARG A 104 -20.85 -10.91 12.48
N LYS A 105 -22.15 -11.26 12.42
CA LYS A 105 -22.61 -12.65 12.26
C LYS A 105 -22.91 -12.94 10.80
N GLY A 106 -22.80 -14.19 10.39
CA GLY A 106 -23.15 -14.61 9.04
C GLY A 106 -22.09 -14.26 7.98
N VAL A 107 -20.90 -13.81 8.38
CA VAL A 107 -19.80 -13.52 7.44
C VAL A 107 -19.14 -14.83 7.04
N LYS A 108 -19.12 -15.12 5.73
CA LYS A 108 -18.51 -16.32 5.18
C LYS A 108 -17.10 -16.04 4.69
N PHE A 109 -16.19 -17.00 4.91
CA PHE A 109 -14.95 -17.05 4.17
C PHE A 109 -15.21 -17.51 2.73
N GLN A 110 -14.34 -17.08 1.82
CA GLN A 110 -14.41 -17.43 0.40
C GLN A 110 -14.26 -18.94 0.20
N THR A 111 -15.00 -19.50 -0.76
CA THR A 111 -14.80 -20.86 -1.25
C THR A 111 -13.92 -20.82 -2.50
N THR A 112 -12.86 -21.60 -2.50
CA THR A 112 -11.86 -21.68 -3.58
C THR A 112 -11.64 -23.12 -4.01
N ASP A 113 -10.90 -23.33 -5.09
CA ASP A 113 -10.54 -24.69 -5.55
C ASP A 113 -9.60 -25.42 -4.56
N PHE A 114 -8.90 -24.67 -3.71
CA PHE A 114 -7.94 -25.22 -2.75
C PHE A 114 -8.48 -25.34 -1.32
N PHE A 115 -9.60 -24.66 -0.99
CA PHE A 115 -10.20 -24.71 0.34
C PHE A 115 -11.71 -24.38 0.32
N THR A 116 -12.48 -25.17 1.07
CA THR A 116 -13.90 -24.93 1.35
C THR A 116 -14.09 -24.77 2.85
N PRO A 117 -14.45 -23.56 3.33
CA PRO A 117 -14.71 -23.32 4.76
C PRO A 117 -15.89 -24.15 5.27
N THR A 118 -15.81 -24.60 6.53
CA THR A 118 -16.91 -25.34 7.19
C THR A 118 -17.65 -24.50 8.22
N ARG A 119 -17.15 -23.30 8.54
CA ARG A 119 -17.75 -22.34 9.46
C ARG A 119 -17.65 -20.90 8.95
N GLU A 120 -18.45 -20.05 9.55
CA GLU A 120 -18.40 -18.60 9.39
C GLU A 120 -17.25 -17.98 10.21
N PHE A 121 -16.93 -16.72 9.91
CA PHE A 121 -16.00 -15.88 10.66
C PHE A 121 -16.44 -15.74 12.13
N ASN A 122 -15.47 -15.79 13.04
CA ASN A 122 -15.71 -15.61 14.48
C ASN A 122 -14.46 -15.06 15.21
N ALA A 123 -14.53 -14.98 16.53
CA ALA A 123 -13.49 -14.46 17.41
C ALA A 123 -12.13 -15.21 17.30
N ASP A 124 -12.14 -16.49 16.97
CA ASP A 124 -10.91 -17.28 16.85
C ASP A 124 -10.06 -16.81 15.67
N ASP A 125 -10.67 -16.31 14.59
CA ASP A 125 -9.96 -15.77 13.42
C ASP A 125 -9.27 -14.45 13.76
N VAL A 126 -9.93 -13.60 14.56
CA VAL A 126 -9.33 -12.36 15.07
C VAL A 126 -8.12 -12.66 15.94
N ILE A 127 -8.29 -13.53 16.94
CA ILE A 127 -7.21 -13.92 17.86
C ILE A 127 -6.04 -14.50 17.08
N PHE A 128 -6.28 -15.42 16.15
CA PHE A 128 -5.26 -16.02 15.32
C PHE A 128 -4.48 -14.96 14.55
N SER A 129 -5.17 -14.03 13.89
CA SER A 129 -4.55 -13.02 13.01
C SER A 129 -3.58 -12.09 13.75
N PHE A 130 -3.86 -11.77 15.00
CA PHE A 130 -3.00 -10.92 15.81
C PHE A 130 -1.97 -11.71 16.63
N GLU A 131 -2.36 -12.85 17.23
CA GLU A 131 -1.44 -13.63 18.06
C GLU A 131 -0.27 -14.24 17.28
N ARG A 132 -0.46 -14.59 16.00
CA ARG A 132 0.63 -15.05 15.15
C ARG A 132 1.71 -13.99 14.93
N GLN A 133 1.32 -12.71 14.96
CA GLN A 133 2.24 -11.58 14.85
C GLN A 133 2.90 -11.27 16.20
N ALA A 134 2.14 -11.38 17.30
CA ALA A 134 2.59 -10.98 18.63
C ALA A 134 3.46 -12.04 19.35
N LYS A 135 3.16 -13.33 19.16
CA LYS A 135 3.74 -14.42 19.96
C LYS A 135 4.83 -15.14 19.19
N LYS A 136 6.10 -14.98 19.60
CA LYS A 136 7.26 -15.61 18.96
C LYS A 136 7.26 -17.14 19.02
N ASP A 137 6.54 -17.73 19.97
CA ASP A 137 6.35 -19.18 20.09
C ASP A 137 5.17 -19.72 19.28
N ASN A 138 4.40 -18.84 18.63
CA ASN A 138 3.35 -19.24 17.71
C ASN A 138 3.97 -19.86 16.44
N PRO A 139 3.57 -21.07 16.02
CA PRO A 139 4.12 -21.70 14.80
C PRO A 139 4.01 -20.83 13.54
N TRP A 140 3.06 -19.90 13.52
CA TRP A 140 2.82 -18.98 12.41
C TRP A 140 3.64 -17.68 12.47
N HIS A 141 4.44 -17.49 13.52
CA HIS A 141 5.26 -16.27 13.65
C HIS A 141 6.38 -16.23 12.61
N GLU A 142 7.05 -17.36 12.38
CA GLU A 142 8.13 -17.52 11.38
C GLU A 142 7.80 -18.68 10.43
N TYR A 143 6.58 -18.68 9.88
CA TYR A 143 6.07 -19.83 9.13
C TYR A 143 6.66 -19.97 7.72
N THR A 144 7.27 -18.92 7.19
CA THR A 144 7.98 -18.93 5.90
C THR A 144 9.25 -18.09 5.96
N ALA A 145 10.24 -18.43 5.15
CA ALA A 145 11.54 -17.79 5.19
C ALA A 145 11.47 -16.30 4.81
N GLY A 146 11.96 -15.44 5.68
CA GLY A 146 12.07 -13.99 5.45
C GLY A 146 10.81 -13.20 5.79
N VAL A 147 9.78 -13.82 6.36
CA VAL A 147 8.63 -13.09 6.92
C VAL A 147 9.06 -12.35 8.18
N SER A 148 8.69 -11.08 8.25
CA SER A 148 8.75 -10.25 9.46
C SER A 148 7.51 -9.38 9.50
N TYR A 149 7.06 -9.01 10.68
CA TYR A 149 5.85 -8.21 10.85
C TYR A 149 6.22 -6.74 11.09
N GLU A 150 6.78 -6.09 10.03
CA GLU A 150 7.42 -4.77 10.14
C GLU A 150 6.50 -3.68 10.71
N TYR A 151 5.21 -3.64 10.30
CA TYR A 151 4.25 -2.70 10.88
C TYR A 151 3.95 -3.02 12.33
N PHE A 152 3.68 -4.28 12.65
CA PHE A 152 3.36 -4.73 13.99
C PHE A 152 4.48 -4.39 14.97
N ASP A 153 5.74 -4.61 14.55
CA ASP A 153 6.92 -4.31 15.36
C ASP A 153 7.20 -2.80 15.45
N SER A 154 7.15 -2.07 14.33
CA SER A 154 7.42 -0.62 14.29
C SER A 154 6.41 0.20 15.08
N MET A 155 5.15 -0.27 15.15
CA MET A 155 4.07 0.32 15.96
C MET A 155 4.08 -0.16 17.41
N GLU A 156 5.07 -0.97 17.81
CA GLU A 156 5.25 -1.49 19.16
C GLU A 156 4.10 -2.41 19.65
N PHE A 157 3.30 -2.98 18.75
CA PHE A 157 2.17 -3.86 19.09
C PHE A 157 2.55 -5.05 19.95
N PRO A 158 3.75 -5.67 19.83
CA PRO A 158 4.17 -6.76 20.73
C PRO A 158 4.21 -6.37 22.21
N THR A 159 4.43 -5.10 22.52
CA THR A 159 4.43 -4.56 23.88
C THR A 159 3.16 -3.79 24.22
N LEU A 160 2.45 -3.29 23.21
CA LEU A 160 1.20 -2.55 23.35
C LEU A 160 0.03 -3.50 23.68
N ILE A 161 -0.14 -4.56 22.90
CA ILE A 161 -1.22 -5.54 23.12
C ILE A 161 -0.82 -6.50 24.24
N LYS A 162 -1.42 -6.31 25.40
CA LYS A 162 -1.19 -7.18 26.56
C LYS A 162 -1.93 -8.51 26.44
N GLU A 163 -3.15 -8.47 25.91
CA GLU A 163 -4.03 -9.62 25.80
C GLU A 163 -5.13 -9.36 24.78
N ILE A 164 -5.57 -10.40 24.08
CA ILE A 164 -6.78 -10.40 23.27
C ILE A 164 -7.73 -11.43 23.89
N LYS A 165 -8.80 -10.96 24.53
CA LYS A 165 -9.76 -11.80 25.23
C LYS A 165 -10.87 -12.23 24.27
N ARG A 166 -11.13 -13.53 24.17
CA ARG A 166 -12.35 -14.08 23.60
C ARG A 166 -13.46 -14.00 24.65
N VAL A 167 -14.40 -13.08 24.48
CA VAL A 167 -15.56 -12.97 25.38
C VAL A 167 -16.60 -14.02 25.01
N ASP A 168 -16.94 -14.09 23.71
CA ASP A 168 -17.76 -15.13 23.10
C ASP A 168 -17.38 -15.28 21.60
N ASP A 169 -18.20 -16.01 20.81
CA ASP A 169 -17.92 -16.24 19.37
C ASP A 169 -17.93 -14.95 18.55
N HIS A 170 -18.59 -13.91 19.00
CA HIS A 170 -18.77 -12.66 18.27
C HIS A 170 -18.37 -11.42 19.09
N THR A 171 -17.56 -11.59 20.13
CA THR A 171 -17.06 -10.48 20.95
C THR A 171 -15.62 -10.72 21.34
N VAL A 172 -14.74 -9.79 20.99
CA VAL A 172 -13.32 -9.79 21.38
C VAL A 172 -12.95 -8.48 22.06
N THR A 173 -12.09 -8.55 23.07
CA THR A 173 -11.56 -7.36 23.74
C THR A 173 -10.04 -7.34 23.64
N PHE A 174 -9.48 -6.27 23.06
CA PHE A 174 -8.06 -5.97 23.11
C PHE A 174 -7.77 -5.22 24.39
N VAL A 175 -6.84 -5.73 25.17
CA VAL A 175 -6.34 -5.09 26.39
C VAL A 175 -4.96 -4.53 26.11
N LEU A 176 -4.80 -3.22 26.25
CA LEU A 176 -3.55 -2.52 25.98
C LEU A 176 -2.74 -2.34 27.27
N SER A 177 -1.43 -2.22 27.14
CA SER A 177 -0.51 -1.92 28.24
C SER A 177 -0.46 -0.42 28.59
N ARG A 178 -0.84 0.44 27.63
CA ARG A 178 -0.95 1.89 27.73
C ARG A 178 -2.04 2.39 26.78
N PRO A 179 -2.60 3.58 26.97
CA PRO A 179 -3.44 4.21 25.96
C PRO A 179 -2.66 4.38 24.64
N GLU A 180 -3.35 4.21 23.52
CA GLU A 180 -2.78 4.38 22.17
C GLU A 180 -3.79 5.12 21.31
N ALA A 181 -3.54 6.40 21.06
CA ALA A 181 -4.48 7.25 20.33
C ALA A 181 -4.71 6.81 18.87
N PRO A 182 -3.68 6.36 18.10
CA PRO A 182 -3.88 5.88 16.73
C PRO A 182 -4.44 4.44 16.63
N PHE A 183 -4.67 3.72 17.72
CA PHE A 183 -4.97 2.27 17.72
C PHE A 183 -6.09 1.86 16.76
N LEU A 184 -7.21 2.58 16.69
CA LEU A 184 -8.30 2.26 15.74
C LEU A 184 -7.88 2.52 14.29
N ALA A 185 -7.10 3.57 14.03
CA ALA A 185 -6.57 3.84 12.71
C ALA A 185 -5.55 2.78 12.27
N ASP A 186 -4.74 2.29 13.22
CA ASP A 186 -3.80 1.20 12.97
C ASP A 186 -4.51 -0.11 12.67
N LEU A 187 -5.65 -0.40 13.34
CA LEU A 187 -6.48 -1.58 13.05
C LEU A 187 -7.22 -1.52 11.71
N ALA A 188 -7.30 -0.37 11.05
CA ALA A 188 -7.83 -0.22 9.70
C ALA A 188 -6.75 -0.41 8.61
N MET A 189 -5.47 -0.50 9.00
CA MET A 189 -4.36 -0.74 8.08
C MET A 189 -4.31 -2.19 7.60
N ASP A 190 -3.57 -2.40 6.55
CA ASP A 190 -3.51 -3.66 5.80
C ASP A 190 -2.97 -4.84 6.62
N PHE A 191 -1.97 -4.61 7.48
CA PHE A 191 -1.39 -5.64 8.35
C PHE A 191 -2.40 -6.24 9.35
N ALA A 192 -3.48 -5.51 9.65
CA ALA A 192 -4.55 -5.93 10.57
C ALA A 192 -5.66 -6.75 9.88
N SER A 193 -5.43 -7.21 8.65
CA SER A 193 -6.34 -8.10 7.93
C SER A 193 -6.62 -9.38 8.70
N ILE A 194 -7.89 -9.82 8.67
CA ILE A 194 -8.33 -11.02 9.39
C ILE A 194 -8.23 -12.23 8.46
N LEU A 195 -7.47 -13.22 8.89
CA LEU A 195 -7.22 -14.47 8.18
C LEU A 195 -8.08 -15.61 8.77
N SER A 196 -8.38 -16.61 7.96
CA SER A 196 -9.10 -17.80 8.41
C SER A 196 -8.20 -18.71 9.25
N LYS A 197 -8.53 -18.87 10.54
CA LYS A 197 -7.86 -19.84 11.40
C LYS A 197 -8.06 -21.27 10.90
N GLU A 198 -9.25 -21.60 10.41
CA GLU A 198 -9.57 -22.93 9.87
C GLU A 198 -8.68 -23.29 8.68
N TYR A 199 -8.46 -22.33 7.75
CA TYR A 199 -7.54 -22.53 6.63
C TYR A 199 -6.10 -22.70 7.10
N ALA A 200 -5.66 -21.86 8.04
CA ALA A 200 -4.33 -21.98 8.62
C ALA A 200 -4.13 -23.34 9.32
N ASP A 201 -5.09 -23.79 10.14
CA ASP A 201 -5.02 -25.09 10.81
C ASP A 201 -4.89 -26.25 9.81
N LYS A 202 -5.61 -26.19 8.68
CA LYS A 202 -5.48 -27.16 7.59
C LYS A 202 -4.09 -27.13 6.97
N LEU A 203 -3.58 -25.94 6.63
CA LEU A 203 -2.24 -25.82 6.04
C LEU A 203 -1.14 -26.34 6.98
N GLN A 204 -1.28 -26.10 8.28
CA GLN A 204 -0.36 -26.62 9.29
C GLN A 204 -0.43 -28.15 9.37
N ALA A 205 -1.63 -28.73 9.38
CA ALA A 205 -1.82 -30.18 9.38
C ALA A 205 -1.24 -30.84 8.12
N ASP A 206 -1.38 -30.18 6.97
CA ASP A 206 -0.87 -30.65 5.67
C ASP A 206 0.64 -30.36 5.48
N LYS A 207 1.29 -29.64 6.42
CA LYS A 207 2.69 -29.18 6.35
C LYS A 207 2.96 -28.27 5.13
N LYS A 208 2.01 -27.40 4.83
CA LYS A 208 2.01 -26.46 3.70
C LYS A 208 1.83 -25.01 4.19
N MET A 209 2.47 -24.64 5.28
CA MET A 209 2.28 -23.34 5.89
C MET A 209 2.66 -22.19 4.94
N ASP A 210 3.65 -22.37 4.07
CA ASP A 210 4.05 -21.40 3.04
C ASP A 210 2.90 -21.04 2.07
N ASP A 211 1.92 -21.93 1.89
CA ASP A 211 0.77 -21.71 1.01
C ASP A 211 -0.11 -20.54 1.50
N LEU A 212 -0.08 -20.19 2.79
CA LEU A 212 -0.79 -19.01 3.32
C LEU A 212 -0.37 -17.72 2.60
N ASN A 213 0.93 -17.61 2.26
CA ASN A 213 1.49 -16.45 1.56
C ASN A 213 1.37 -16.54 0.03
N GLN A 214 0.80 -17.60 -0.51
CA GLN A 214 0.67 -17.81 -1.97
C GLN A 214 -0.78 -17.89 -2.42
N PHE A 215 -1.68 -18.37 -1.57
CA PHE A 215 -3.07 -18.63 -1.87
C PHE A 215 -3.97 -17.90 -0.87
N PRO A 216 -4.23 -16.58 -1.10
CA PRO A 216 -5.03 -15.79 -0.17
C PRO A 216 -6.46 -16.30 -0.09
N LEU A 217 -6.97 -16.38 1.13
CA LEU A 217 -8.34 -16.77 1.44
C LEU A 217 -8.84 -15.95 2.63
N GLY A 218 -9.84 -15.14 2.41
CA GLY A 218 -10.42 -14.25 3.41
C GLY A 218 -11.92 -14.10 3.26
N THR A 219 -12.44 -13.00 3.78
CA THR A 219 -13.86 -12.61 3.73
C THR A 219 -14.14 -11.54 2.69
N GLY A 220 -13.12 -11.04 2.00
CA GLY A 220 -13.14 -9.85 1.15
C GLY A 220 -13.97 -9.96 -0.13
N PRO A 221 -14.07 -8.84 -0.89
CA PRO A 221 -14.96 -8.68 -2.03
C PRO A 221 -14.59 -9.52 -3.25
N PHE A 222 -13.33 -9.95 -3.37
CA PHE A 222 -12.85 -10.71 -4.53
C PHE A 222 -12.15 -11.99 -4.10
N THR A 223 -12.53 -13.11 -4.74
CA THR A 223 -11.96 -14.44 -4.51
C THR A 223 -10.79 -14.66 -5.45
N PHE A 224 -9.65 -15.06 -4.91
CA PHE A 224 -8.44 -15.37 -5.67
C PHE A 224 -8.66 -16.57 -6.60
N VAL A 225 -8.14 -16.47 -7.82
CA VAL A 225 -8.22 -17.53 -8.85
C VAL A 225 -6.84 -18.02 -9.23
N ALA A 226 -5.92 -17.11 -9.59
CA ALA A 226 -4.59 -17.50 -10.06
C ALA A 226 -3.60 -16.34 -9.99
N TYR A 227 -2.34 -16.66 -9.80
CA TYR A 227 -1.21 -15.76 -9.92
C TYR A 227 -0.12 -16.34 -10.79
N GLN A 228 0.32 -15.57 -11.76
CA GLN A 228 1.54 -15.80 -12.51
C GLN A 228 2.47 -14.60 -12.28
N LYS A 229 3.58 -14.85 -11.58
CA LYS A 229 4.54 -13.80 -11.22
C LYS A 229 4.96 -12.99 -12.46
N ASP A 230 5.06 -11.67 -12.30
CA ASP A 230 5.45 -10.69 -13.32
C ASP A 230 4.54 -10.64 -14.57
N ALA A 231 3.37 -11.26 -14.49
CA ALA A 231 2.41 -11.30 -15.60
C ALA A 231 1.00 -10.89 -15.17
N VAL A 232 0.33 -11.68 -14.33
CA VAL A 232 -1.10 -11.49 -14.07
C VAL A 232 -1.55 -12.09 -12.74
N ILE A 233 -2.48 -11.38 -12.06
CA ILE A 233 -3.28 -11.95 -10.97
C ILE A 233 -4.75 -11.89 -11.40
N ARG A 234 -5.52 -12.92 -11.10
CA ARG A 234 -6.95 -13.04 -11.43
C ARG A 234 -7.78 -13.27 -10.20
N TYR A 235 -8.87 -12.55 -10.14
CA TYR A 235 -9.89 -12.68 -9.11
C TYR A 235 -11.28 -12.73 -9.74
N LYS A 236 -12.23 -13.30 -9.00
CA LYS A 236 -13.67 -13.21 -9.26
C LYS A 236 -14.38 -12.47 -8.14
N ALA A 237 -15.43 -11.76 -8.47
CA ALA A 237 -16.29 -11.19 -7.44
C ALA A 237 -16.79 -12.28 -6.49
N ASN A 238 -16.67 -12.04 -5.19
CA ASN A 238 -17.19 -12.94 -4.16
C ASN A 238 -18.72 -12.85 -4.11
N PRO A 239 -19.47 -13.90 -4.50
CA PRO A 239 -20.92 -13.84 -4.52
C PRO A 239 -21.55 -13.76 -3.13
N ASP A 240 -20.83 -14.21 -2.10
CA ASP A 240 -21.24 -14.24 -0.70
C ASP A 240 -20.63 -13.10 0.13
N TYR A 241 -20.08 -12.06 -0.52
CA TYR A 241 -19.49 -10.94 0.19
C TYR A 241 -20.52 -10.24 1.09
N TRP A 242 -20.18 -10.08 2.36
CA TRP A 242 -21.09 -9.50 3.35
C TRP A 242 -21.47 -8.03 3.07
N GLY A 243 -20.58 -7.28 2.36
CA GLY A 243 -20.84 -5.92 1.90
C GLY A 243 -21.68 -5.84 0.63
N GLY A 244 -22.11 -6.98 0.07
CA GLY A 244 -22.86 -7.08 -1.19
C GLY A 244 -22.00 -7.45 -2.38
N LYS A 245 -22.61 -8.06 -3.40
CA LYS A 245 -21.90 -8.48 -4.62
C LYS A 245 -21.37 -7.28 -5.39
N GLU A 246 -20.10 -7.36 -5.83
CA GLU A 246 -19.47 -6.37 -6.69
C GLU A 246 -20.14 -6.26 -8.06
N LYS A 247 -20.00 -5.09 -8.70
CA LYS A 247 -20.62 -4.79 -10.00
C LYS A 247 -19.84 -5.40 -11.17
N ILE A 248 -18.55 -5.64 -10.98
CA ILE A 248 -17.70 -6.38 -11.92
C ILE A 248 -17.69 -7.86 -11.53
N ASP A 249 -17.56 -8.76 -12.51
CA ASP A 249 -17.50 -10.20 -12.27
C ASP A 249 -16.06 -10.69 -12.11
N ASP A 250 -15.13 -10.14 -12.91
CA ASP A 250 -13.70 -10.47 -12.87
C ASP A 250 -12.85 -9.23 -12.64
N LEU A 251 -11.84 -9.36 -11.79
CA LEU A 251 -10.81 -8.35 -11.56
C LEU A 251 -9.45 -8.95 -11.96
N VAL A 252 -8.74 -8.26 -12.85
CA VAL A 252 -7.44 -8.70 -13.38
C VAL A 252 -6.38 -7.64 -13.09
N PHE A 253 -5.31 -8.03 -12.44
CA PHE A 253 -4.09 -7.24 -12.30
C PHE A 253 -3.13 -7.62 -13.43
N ALA A 254 -3.00 -6.76 -14.43
CA ALA A 254 -2.03 -6.94 -15.50
C ALA A 254 -0.70 -6.29 -15.07
N ILE A 255 0.23 -7.09 -14.58
CA ILE A 255 1.50 -6.60 -14.06
C ILE A 255 2.32 -5.98 -15.19
N THR A 256 2.64 -4.71 -15.08
CA THR A 256 3.34 -3.95 -16.12
C THR A 256 4.22 -2.90 -15.43
N THR A 257 5.49 -3.20 -15.27
CA THR A 257 6.41 -2.40 -14.43
C THR A 257 6.80 -1.06 -15.06
N ASP A 258 6.87 -0.98 -16.38
CA ASP A 258 7.21 0.25 -17.09
C ASP A 258 6.00 1.19 -17.20
N PRO A 259 6.06 2.44 -16.69
CA PRO A 259 4.94 3.37 -16.70
C PRO A 259 4.52 3.82 -18.11
N ALA A 260 5.45 3.92 -19.08
CA ALA A 260 5.10 4.29 -20.45
C ALA A 260 4.33 3.16 -21.14
N VAL A 261 4.70 1.89 -20.87
CA VAL A 261 3.97 0.73 -21.36
C VAL A 261 2.58 0.67 -20.72
N ARG A 262 2.44 0.97 -19.41
CA ARG A 262 1.11 1.07 -18.76
C ARG A 262 0.23 2.13 -19.44
N ALA A 263 0.78 3.32 -19.73
CA ALA A 263 0.05 4.38 -20.39
C ALA A 263 -0.39 3.97 -21.83
N GLN A 264 0.45 3.25 -22.57
CA GLN A 264 0.10 2.71 -23.90
C GLN A 264 -1.02 1.69 -23.81
N LYS A 265 -0.95 0.74 -22.86
CA LYS A 265 -2.01 -0.25 -22.63
C LYS A 265 -3.35 0.40 -22.26
N LEU A 266 -3.32 1.42 -21.41
CA LEU A 266 -4.54 2.17 -21.07
C LEU A 266 -5.15 2.85 -22.30
N LYS A 267 -4.34 3.54 -23.12
CA LYS A 267 -4.80 4.16 -24.39
C LYS A 267 -5.32 3.14 -25.39
N ALA A 268 -4.74 1.95 -25.42
CA ALA A 268 -5.18 0.85 -26.28
C ALA A 268 -6.45 0.12 -25.76
N GLY A 269 -6.90 0.42 -24.53
CA GLY A 269 -8.02 -0.27 -23.89
C GLY A 269 -7.68 -1.68 -23.37
N GLU A 270 -6.39 -2.03 -23.27
CA GLU A 270 -5.94 -3.29 -22.67
C GLU A 270 -5.98 -3.24 -21.14
N CYS A 271 -5.93 -2.04 -20.56
CA CYS A 271 -6.20 -1.74 -19.15
C CYS A 271 -7.33 -0.72 -19.04
N HIS A 272 -8.03 -0.76 -17.91
CA HIS A 272 -9.10 0.17 -17.59
C HIS A 272 -8.68 1.23 -16.56
N ILE A 273 -7.73 0.89 -15.70
CA ILE A 273 -7.12 1.77 -14.69
C ILE A 273 -5.62 1.50 -14.68
N MET A 274 -4.81 2.54 -14.50
CA MET A 274 -3.38 2.41 -14.22
C MET A 274 -2.96 3.31 -13.06
N SER A 275 -2.03 2.85 -12.24
CA SER A 275 -1.37 3.67 -11.22
C SER A 275 -0.03 4.23 -11.72
N TYR A 276 0.42 5.29 -11.07
CA TYR A 276 1.75 5.88 -11.19
C TYR A 276 2.17 6.17 -12.64
N PRO A 277 1.43 7.06 -13.37
CA PRO A 277 1.85 7.52 -14.68
C PRO A 277 3.19 8.26 -14.59
N ALA A 278 4.01 8.19 -15.64
CA ALA A 278 5.19 9.04 -15.72
C ALA A 278 4.73 10.52 -15.82
N PRO A 279 5.36 11.46 -15.12
CA PRO A 279 4.99 12.87 -15.17
C PRO A 279 4.88 13.44 -16.59
N ALA A 280 5.76 13.01 -17.49
CA ALA A 280 5.76 13.41 -18.90
C ALA A 280 4.51 12.95 -19.68
N ASP A 281 3.82 11.91 -19.23
CA ASP A 281 2.64 11.35 -19.93
C ASP A 281 1.33 11.99 -19.48
N ILE A 282 1.29 12.69 -18.34
CA ILE A 282 0.07 13.19 -17.68
C ILE A 282 -0.74 14.08 -18.61
N GLU A 283 -0.11 15.08 -19.24
CA GLU A 283 -0.80 15.97 -20.16
C GLU A 283 -1.39 15.24 -21.38
N GLY A 284 -0.65 14.25 -21.90
CA GLY A 284 -1.12 13.42 -23.01
C GLY A 284 -2.25 12.46 -22.63
N LEU A 285 -2.33 12.06 -21.34
CA LEU A 285 -3.43 11.26 -20.80
C LEU A 285 -4.66 12.11 -20.54
N LYS A 286 -4.49 13.35 -20.01
CA LYS A 286 -5.58 14.32 -19.81
C LYS A 286 -6.21 14.77 -21.13
N ALA A 287 -5.45 14.82 -22.21
CA ALA A 287 -5.93 15.24 -23.53
C ALA A 287 -6.71 14.15 -24.30
N ASP A 288 -6.66 12.89 -23.85
CA ASP A 288 -7.36 11.79 -24.52
C ASP A 288 -8.82 11.72 -24.07
N SER A 289 -9.75 11.95 -24.98
CA SER A 289 -11.20 11.96 -24.70
C SER A 289 -11.78 10.62 -24.24
N ASN A 290 -11.07 9.50 -24.46
CA ASN A 290 -11.46 8.18 -23.98
C ASN A 290 -11.01 7.90 -22.55
N LEU A 291 -10.23 8.81 -21.96
CA LEU A 291 -9.67 8.69 -20.63
C LEU A 291 -10.21 9.80 -19.71
N LYS A 292 -10.09 9.57 -18.44
CA LYS A 292 -10.17 10.59 -17.39
C LYS A 292 -8.98 10.41 -16.45
N VAL A 293 -8.51 11.51 -15.87
CA VAL A 293 -7.39 11.49 -14.94
C VAL A 293 -7.85 12.18 -13.65
N ASP A 294 -8.06 11.39 -12.62
CA ASP A 294 -8.30 11.92 -11.28
C ASP A 294 -6.96 12.30 -10.66
N GLU A 295 -6.94 13.38 -9.87
CA GLU A 295 -5.73 13.87 -9.20
C GLU A 295 -6.05 14.41 -7.81
N GLN A 296 -5.09 14.26 -6.89
CA GLN A 296 -5.16 14.84 -5.55
C GLN A 296 -3.75 15.06 -4.98
N PRO A 297 -3.56 16.00 -4.02
CA PRO A 297 -2.33 16.07 -3.25
C PRO A 297 -2.04 14.73 -2.58
N GLY A 298 -0.83 14.23 -2.73
CA GLY A 298 -0.45 12.96 -2.12
C GLY A 298 -0.20 13.10 -0.62
N LEU A 299 -0.66 12.13 0.16
CA LEU A 299 -0.27 11.99 1.54
C LEU A 299 1.09 11.30 1.61
N ASN A 300 2.13 11.92 1.01
CA ASN A 300 3.40 11.26 0.77
C ASN A 300 4.61 12.16 0.99
N VAL A 301 5.78 11.54 1.12
CA VAL A 301 7.08 12.20 1.17
C VAL A 301 8.14 11.34 0.50
N ALA A 302 9.01 11.98 -0.30
CA ALA A 302 10.24 11.38 -0.78
C ALA A 302 11.45 11.86 0.06
N TYR A 303 12.41 10.98 0.26
CA TYR A 303 13.59 11.31 1.06
C TYR A 303 14.83 10.48 0.69
N LEU A 304 15.99 11.01 1.06
CA LEU A 304 17.27 10.29 1.10
C LEU A 304 17.63 10.03 2.57
N ALA A 305 17.55 8.78 3.02
CA ALA A 305 17.86 8.39 4.40
C ALA A 305 19.32 8.02 4.56
N TYR A 306 20.06 8.75 5.39
CA TYR A 306 21.43 8.41 5.78
C TYR A 306 21.43 7.30 6.83
N ASN A 307 22.36 6.35 6.74
CA ASN A 307 22.51 5.37 7.82
C ASN A 307 23.28 5.98 9.00
N THR A 308 22.57 6.40 10.04
CA THR A 308 23.16 7.11 11.18
C THR A 308 23.98 6.22 12.13
N LEU A 309 23.97 4.90 11.93
CA LEU A 309 24.84 3.98 12.66
C LEU A 309 26.23 3.85 12.05
N VAL A 310 26.44 4.38 10.83
CA VAL A 310 27.69 4.24 10.07
C VAL A 310 28.38 5.60 9.92
N ALA A 311 29.65 5.68 10.33
CA ALA A 311 30.43 6.90 10.13
C ALA A 311 30.65 7.18 8.62
N PRO A 312 30.69 8.45 8.19
CA PRO A 312 30.60 9.67 9.03
C PRO A 312 29.14 10.17 9.22
N PHE A 313 28.12 9.38 8.82
CA PHE A 313 26.71 9.78 8.88
C PHE A 313 26.13 9.72 10.30
N ASP A 314 26.88 9.21 11.27
CA ASP A 314 26.58 9.30 12.72
C ASP A 314 26.57 10.75 13.22
N LYS A 315 27.25 11.68 12.51
CA LYS A 315 27.37 13.09 12.87
C LYS A 315 26.30 13.95 12.19
N PRO A 316 25.42 14.64 12.96
CA PRO A 316 24.39 15.52 12.39
C PRO A 316 24.95 16.63 11.50
N GLU A 317 26.14 17.20 11.83
CA GLU A 317 26.78 18.25 11.04
C GLU A 317 27.17 17.77 9.65
N VAL A 318 27.56 16.50 9.48
CA VAL A 318 27.86 15.91 8.18
C VAL A 318 26.57 15.75 7.36
N ARG A 319 25.50 15.25 7.96
CA ARG A 319 24.21 15.08 7.27
C ARG A 319 23.62 16.42 6.84
N LYS A 320 23.69 17.44 7.70
CA LYS A 320 23.28 18.82 7.35
C LYS A 320 24.07 19.39 6.19
N ALA A 321 25.38 19.20 6.21
CA ALA A 321 26.24 19.65 5.11
C ALA A 321 25.87 18.94 3.78
N LEU A 322 25.60 17.65 3.83
CA LEU A 322 25.13 16.91 2.66
C LEU A 322 23.75 17.40 2.18
N ASN A 323 22.83 17.73 3.09
CA ASN A 323 21.52 18.30 2.74
C ASN A 323 21.67 19.65 2.02
N GLN A 324 22.57 20.53 2.50
CA GLN A 324 22.86 21.81 1.83
C GLN A 324 23.50 21.66 0.45
N ALA A 325 24.13 20.52 0.19
CA ALA A 325 24.72 20.23 -1.13
C ALA A 325 23.68 19.76 -2.17
N ILE A 326 22.45 19.36 -1.78
CA ILE A 326 21.42 18.84 -2.67
C ILE A 326 20.55 19.97 -3.22
N ASN A 327 20.50 20.13 -4.54
CA ASN A 327 19.58 21.06 -5.21
C ASN A 327 18.20 20.42 -5.38
N LYS A 328 17.41 20.41 -4.28
CA LYS A 328 16.06 19.81 -4.27
C LYS A 328 15.15 20.38 -5.36
N LYS A 329 15.21 21.72 -5.58
CA LYS A 329 14.41 22.35 -6.62
C LYS A 329 14.72 21.80 -8.01
N ALA A 330 15.99 21.65 -8.34
CA ALA A 330 16.39 21.08 -9.63
C ALA A 330 15.94 19.61 -9.77
N ILE A 331 15.95 18.84 -8.68
CA ILE A 331 15.42 17.48 -8.65
C ILE A 331 13.91 17.47 -8.93
N VAL A 332 13.14 18.29 -8.21
CA VAL A 332 11.67 18.38 -8.38
C VAL A 332 11.34 18.82 -9.81
N ASP A 333 11.97 19.87 -10.32
CA ASP A 333 11.72 20.35 -11.67
C ASP A 333 12.02 19.28 -12.74
N ALA A 334 13.13 18.55 -12.59
CA ALA A 334 13.58 17.58 -13.59
C ALA A 334 12.84 16.24 -13.55
N VAL A 335 12.38 15.80 -12.37
CA VAL A 335 11.83 14.46 -12.17
C VAL A 335 10.31 14.48 -12.05
N PHE A 336 9.73 15.47 -11.37
CA PHE A 336 8.29 15.56 -11.12
C PHE A 336 7.56 16.47 -12.12
N GLN A 337 8.26 17.34 -12.85
CA GLN A 337 7.74 18.14 -13.97
C GLN A 337 6.43 18.88 -13.64
N GLY A 338 6.34 19.46 -12.45
CA GLY A 338 5.17 20.20 -11.97
C GLY A 338 4.18 19.38 -11.14
N SER A 339 4.40 18.06 -10.99
CA SER A 339 3.58 17.19 -10.14
C SER A 339 4.13 17.02 -8.71
N GLY A 340 5.05 17.89 -8.26
CA GLY A 340 5.64 17.83 -6.94
C GLY A 340 6.05 19.19 -6.40
N GLU A 341 6.26 19.26 -5.09
CA GLU A 341 6.77 20.42 -4.37
C GLU A 341 7.91 20.02 -3.44
N VAL A 342 8.86 20.94 -3.21
CA VAL A 342 10.02 20.66 -2.35
C VAL A 342 9.58 20.40 -0.91
N ALA A 343 9.96 19.23 -0.39
CA ALA A 343 9.67 18.83 0.98
C ALA A 343 10.69 19.44 1.96
N LYS A 344 10.19 19.99 3.08
CA LYS A 344 10.99 20.48 4.20
C LYS A 344 10.81 19.66 5.48
N ASN A 345 9.69 18.98 5.62
CA ASN A 345 9.31 18.17 6.79
C ASN A 345 9.17 16.69 6.41
N PRO A 346 9.23 15.77 7.38
CA PRO A 346 9.06 14.33 7.15
C PRO A 346 7.60 13.90 6.97
N ILE A 347 6.63 14.80 7.12
CA ILE A 347 5.21 14.58 6.85
C ILE A 347 4.72 15.56 5.79
N PRO A 348 3.69 15.24 5.00
CA PRO A 348 3.19 16.15 3.96
C PRO A 348 2.38 17.31 4.52
N PRO A 349 2.29 18.46 3.80
CA PRO A 349 1.59 19.65 4.28
C PRO A 349 0.07 19.46 4.45
N THR A 350 -0.50 18.43 3.86
CA THR A 350 -1.91 18.04 4.02
C THR A 350 -2.19 17.30 5.33
N MET A 351 -1.14 16.85 6.02
CA MET A 351 -1.25 16.15 7.31
C MET A 351 -1.48 17.16 8.45
N TRP A 352 -2.44 16.87 9.34
CA TRP A 352 -2.58 17.62 10.58
C TRP A 352 -1.30 17.51 11.44
N GLY A 353 -0.98 18.56 12.19
CA GLY A 353 0.29 18.64 12.94
C GLY A 353 1.51 18.94 12.08
N TYR A 354 1.33 19.33 10.79
CA TYR A 354 2.43 19.82 9.96
C TYR A 354 2.96 21.16 10.46
N ASN A 355 4.27 21.26 10.69
CA ASN A 355 4.90 22.49 11.18
C ASN A 355 5.28 23.43 10.01
N ASN A 356 4.49 24.48 9.81
CA ASN A 356 4.73 25.49 8.78
C ASN A 356 5.96 26.37 9.06
N ASP A 357 6.40 26.50 10.32
CA ASP A 357 7.48 27.40 10.74
C ASP A 357 8.87 26.81 10.49
N VAL A 358 8.98 25.48 10.33
CA VAL A 358 10.24 24.83 9.96
C VAL A 358 10.71 25.38 8.61
N LYS A 359 11.98 25.81 8.56
CA LYS A 359 12.64 26.26 7.34
C LYS A 359 13.42 25.12 6.71
N ASP A 360 13.42 25.08 5.38
CA ASP A 360 14.24 24.12 4.65
C ASP A 360 15.74 24.52 4.64
N ASP A 361 16.61 23.56 4.34
CA ASP A 361 18.01 23.83 4.12
C ASP A 361 18.20 24.60 2.81
N GLU A 362 18.91 25.71 2.85
CA GLU A 362 19.24 26.45 1.65
C GLU A 362 20.31 25.69 0.86
N TYR A 363 20.10 25.53 -0.45
CA TYR A 363 21.10 24.95 -1.34
C TYR A 363 22.33 25.85 -1.42
N ASN A 364 23.45 25.40 -0.84
CA ASN A 364 24.71 26.14 -0.83
C ASN A 364 25.90 25.19 -0.82
N PRO A 365 26.36 24.74 -1.99
CA PRO A 365 27.46 23.77 -2.08
C PRO A 365 28.79 24.30 -1.52
N GLU A 366 29.05 25.60 -1.57
CA GLU A 366 30.29 26.16 -1.02
C GLU A 366 30.33 26.08 0.50
N GLU A 367 29.22 26.42 1.19
CA GLU A 367 29.12 26.25 2.64
C GLU A 367 29.07 24.77 3.04
N ALA A 368 28.39 23.94 2.25
CA ALA A 368 28.35 22.49 2.47
C ALA A 368 29.77 21.89 2.46
N LYS A 369 30.61 22.28 1.48
CA LYS A 369 32.00 21.83 1.38
C LYS A 369 32.82 22.24 2.60
N LYS A 370 32.71 23.51 3.03
CA LYS A 370 33.41 24.02 4.23
C LYS A 370 32.95 23.27 5.49
N ALA A 371 31.64 22.99 5.61
CA ALA A 371 31.11 22.27 6.75
C ALA A 371 31.60 20.81 6.81
N LEU A 372 31.70 20.13 5.65
CA LEU A 372 32.30 18.79 5.56
C LEU A 372 33.76 18.79 5.97
N GLU A 373 34.55 19.77 5.47
CA GLU A 373 35.96 19.91 5.84
C GLU A 373 36.13 20.18 7.35
N ALA A 374 35.29 21.06 7.93
CA ALA A 374 35.29 21.35 9.36
C ALA A 374 34.90 20.12 10.22
N ALA A 375 34.03 19.26 9.73
CA ALA A 375 33.65 17.99 10.36
C ALA A 375 34.75 16.90 10.21
N GLY A 376 35.86 17.23 9.52
CA GLY A 376 36.98 16.30 9.28
C GLY A 376 36.72 15.29 8.14
N VAL A 377 35.70 15.53 7.31
CA VAL A 377 35.35 14.64 6.18
C VAL A 377 36.12 15.08 4.95
N LYS A 378 36.99 14.19 4.42
CA LYS A 378 37.77 14.38 3.20
C LYS A 378 37.64 13.14 2.33
N ASP A 379 37.52 13.35 1.02
CA ASP A 379 37.48 12.26 0.01
C ASP A 379 36.40 11.19 0.35
N LEU A 380 35.23 11.63 0.87
CA LEU A 380 34.12 10.74 1.19
C LEU A 380 33.67 10.02 -0.07
N LYS A 381 33.57 8.69 0.01
CA LYS A 381 32.90 7.85 -0.97
C LYS A 381 31.73 7.17 -0.29
N MET A 382 30.58 7.20 -0.92
CA MET A 382 29.36 6.60 -0.37
C MET A 382 28.50 5.97 -1.46
N LYS A 383 27.65 5.03 -1.07
CA LYS A 383 26.60 4.55 -1.95
C LYS A 383 25.33 5.39 -1.81
N VAL A 384 24.69 5.64 -2.95
CA VAL A 384 23.30 6.10 -3.00
C VAL A 384 22.46 4.98 -3.61
N TRP A 385 21.57 4.44 -2.80
CA TRP A 385 20.71 3.35 -3.20
C TRP A 385 19.47 3.91 -3.86
N ALA A 386 19.24 3.53 -5.13
CA ALA A 386 18.12 3.97 -5.94
C ALA A 386 17.11 2.84 -6.11
N MET A 387 15.89 3.04 -5.66
CA MET A 387 14.81 2.07 -5.82
C MET A 387 14.53 1.80 -7.30
N PRO A 388 14.25 0.53 -7.69
CA PRO A 388 14.08 0.15 -9.09
C PRO A 388 12.67 0.41 -9.64
N VAL A 389 11.72 0.72 -8.78
CA VAL A 389 10.30 0.86 -9.10
C VAL A 389 9.86 2.32 -9.06
N SER A 390 8.88 2.68 -9.88
CA SER A 390 8.20 3.96 -9.83
C SER A 390 7.16 3.98 -8.71
N ARG A 391 7.12 5.09 -7.96
CA ARG A 391 6.13 5.36 -6.91
C ARG A 391 5.61 6.80 -7.07
N PRO A 392 4.44 7.15 -6.51
CA PRO A 392 3.95 8.53 -6.56
C PRO A 392 4.99 9.53 -6.07
N TYR A 393 5.58 9.24 -4.91
CA TYR A 393 6.63 10.06 -4.28
C TYR A 393 7.99 9.94 -4.97
N MET A 394 8.19 9.03 -5.91
CA MET A 394 9.48 8.80 -6.58
C MET A 394 9.29 8.21 -7.98
N PRO A 395 8.95 9.03 -8.99
CA PRO A 395 8.71 8.56 -10.35
C PRO A 395 9.97 7.94 -11.00
N ASN A 396 11.16 8.44 -10.63
CA ASN A 396 12.43 7.97 -11.20
C ASN A 396 13.58 8.16 -10.21
N ALA A 397 13.75 7.20 -9.30
CA ALA A 397 14.81 7.25 -8.28
C ALA A 397 16.22 7.20 -8.88
N ARG A 398 16.41 6.53 -10.02
CA ARG A 398 17.71 6.51 -10.72
C ARG A 398 18.11 7.92 -11.14
N ARG A 399 17.19 8.68 -11.72
CA ARG A 399 17.44 10.07 -12.12
C ARG A 399 17.71 10.98 -10.93
N VAL A 400 16.98 10.80 -9.83
CA VAL A 400 17.25 11.52 -8.57
C VAL A 400 18.65 11.21 -8.05
N ALA A 401 19.06 9.94 -8.04
CA ALA A 401 20.41 9.54 -7.62
C ALA A 401 21.51 10.16 -8.49
N GLU A 402 21.32 10.24 -9.79
CA GLU A 402 22.25 10.88 -10.73
C GLU A 402 22.40 12.39 -10.48
N LEU A 403 21.29 13.07 -10.17
CA LEU A 403 21.32 14.50 -9.80
C LEU A 403 22.04 14.71 -8.46
N ILE A 404 21.76 13.89 -7.45
CA ILE A 404 22.46 13.91 -6.16
C ILE A 404 23.95 13.60 -6.34
N GLN A 405 24.32 12.62 -7.16
CA GLN A 405 25.71 12.30 -7.49
C GLN A 405 26.43 13.52 -8.07
N SER A 406 25.78 14.21 -9.01
CA SER A 406 26.32 15.45 -9.60
C SER A 406 26.48 16.56 -8.57
N ASP A 407 25.53 16.74 -7.67
CA ASP A 407 25.60 17.76 -6.63
C ASP A 407 26.67 17.43 -5.59
N PHE A 408 26.78 16.19 -5.15
CA PHE A 408 27.78 15.75 -4.19
C PHE A 408 29.21 15.84 -4.76
N ALA A 409 29.39 15.62 -6.06
CA ALA A 409 30.70 15.82 -6.71
C ALA A 409 31.23 17.27 -6.58
N LYS A 410 30.35 18.29 -6.56
CA LYS A 410 30.70 19.70 -6.36
C LYS A 410 31.36 19.96 -5.00
N VAL A 411 31.01 19.16 -4.00
CA VAL A 411 31.52 19.26 -2.62
C VAL A 411 32.61 18.22 -2.31
N GLY A 412 33.12 17.50 -3.33
CA GLY A 412 34.19 16.52 -3.19
C GLY A 412 33.74 15.15 -2.65
N VAL A 413 32.44 14.82 -2.73
CA VAL A 413 31.88 13.53 -2.30
C VAL A 413 31.64 12.65 -3.52
N GLY A 414 32.29 11.48 -3.55
CA GLY A 414 32.08 10.46 -4.58
C GLY A 414 30.87 9.59 -4.28
N VAL A 415 30.03 9.33 -5.27
CA VAL A 415 28.83 8.52 -5.13
C VAL A 415 28.85 7.35 -6.10
N ASP A 416 28.62 6.15 -5.58
CA ASP A 416 28.30 4.96 -6.36
C ASP A 416 26.80 4.68 -6.27
N ILE A 417 26.11 4.66 -7.43
CA ILE A 417 24.66 4.39 -7.48
C ILE A 417 24.43 2.88 -7.50
N VAL A 418 23.62 2.39 -6.54
CA VAL A 418 23.27 0.98 -6.39
C VAL A 418 21.77 0.80 -6.60
N SER A 419 21.41 -0.24 -7.37
CA SER A 419 20.00 -0.64 -7.55
C SER A 419 19.94 -2.16 -7.68
N MET A 420 18.82 -2.77 -7.27
CA MET A 420 18.60 -4.21 -7.31
C MET A 420 17.10 -4.49 -7.40
N GLU A 421 16.70 -5.75 -7.47
CA GLU A 421 15.28 -6.15 -7.45
C GLU A 421 14.56 -5.58 -6.22
N TRP A 422 13.25 -5.27 -6.35
CA TRP A 422 12.51 -4.47 -5.36
C TRP A 422 12.46 -5.12 -3.97
N GLY A 423 12.11 -6.39 -3.86
CA GLY A 423 12.07 -7.09 -2.58
C GLY A 423 13.47 -7.17 -1.92
N GLU A 424 14.52 -7.41 -2.73
CA GLU A 424 15.89 -7.37 -2.25
C GLU A 424 16.30 -5.96 -1.80
N TYR A 425 15.85 -4.93 -2.52
CA TYR A 425 16.08 -3.53 -2.16
C TYR A 425 15.45 -3.19 -0.81
N LEU A 426 14.20 -3.56 -0.58
CA LEU A 426 13.50 -3.33 0.69
C LEU A 426 14.27 -3.98 1.85
N LYS A 427 14.61 -5.25 1.71
CA LYS A 427 15.35 -6.00 2.73
C LYS A 427 16.71 -5.38 3.03
N LYS A 428 17.53 -5.15 2.00
CA LYS A 428 18.91 -4.64 2.20
C LYS A 428 18.94 -3.16 2.61
N SER A 429 17.96 -2.35 2.22
CA SER A 429 17.90 -0.97 2.65
C SER A 429 17.58 -0.79 4.13
N SER A 430 17.03 -1.82 4.79
CA SER A 430 16.77 -1.86 6.24
C SER A 430 17.94 -2.43 7.07
N ASP A 431 18.98 -2.96 6.42
CA ASP A 431 20.13 -3.51 7.14
C ASP A 431 20.85 -2.42 7.94
N LYS A 432 21.15 -2.74 9.22
CA LYS A 432 21.82 -1.79 10.14
C LYS A 432 23.24 -1.42 9.74
N ASP A 433 23.89 -2.26 8.95
CA ASP A 433 25.24 -2.04 8.42
C ASP A 433 25.25 -1.54 6.97
N ARG A 434 24.06 -1.20 6.40
CA ARG A 434 23.95 -0.60 5.05
C ARG A 434 24.82 0.64 4.96
N ASP A 435 25.74 0.69 3.98
CA ASP A 435 26.56 1.85 3.74
C ASP A 435 25.82 2.97 2.97
N GLY A 436 26.22 4.22 3.19
CA GLY A 436 25.71 5.38 2.47
C GLY A 436 24.26 5.75 2.80
N ALA A 437 23.50 6.12 1.77
CA ALA A 437 22.14 6.61 1.92
C ALA A 437 21.18 5.95 0.92
N ALA A 438 19.92 5.74 1.34
CA ALA A 438 18.88 5.13 0.50
C ALA A 438 17.80 6.15 0.12
N ILE A 439 17.48 6.22 -1.18
CA ILE A 439 16.32 6.94 -1.69
C ILE A 439 15.09 6.09 -1.41
N MET A 440 14.19 6.63 -0.63
CA MET A 440 12.92 6.03 -0.27
C MET A 440 11.83 7.10 -0.23
N GLY A 441 10.66 6.70 0.13
CA GLY A 441 9.54 7.57 0.45
C GLY A 441 8.46 6.79 1.13
N TRP A 442 7.40 7.47 1.45
CA TRP A 442 6.24 6.90 2.14
C TRP A 442 4.96 7.55 1.64
N THR A 443 3.94 6.76 1.50
CA THR A 443 2.56 7.23 1.45
C THR A 443 1.91 6.85 2.77
N GLY A 444 1.27 7.82 3.45
CA GLY A 444 0.66 7.56 4.75
C GLY A 444 -0.48 6.55 4.67
N ASP A 445 -0.51 5.58 5.60
CA ASP A 445 -1.42 4.45 5.56
C ASP A 445 -2.69 4.64 6.40
N ASN A 446 -2.69 5.59 7.34
CA ASN A 446 -3.80 5.75 8.29
C ASN A 446 -4.22 7.20 8.56
N GLY A 447 -3.59 8.19 7.91
CA GLY A 447 -3.92 9.61 8.09
C GLY A 447 -3.50 10.20 9.45
N ASP A 448 -2.72 9.48 10.25
CA ASP A 448 -2.15 9.95 11.51
C ASP A 448 -0.64 10.27 11.34
N PRO A 449 -0.13 11.40 11.88
CA PRO A 449 1.30 11.71 11.82
C PRO A 449 2.21 10.64 12.40
N ASP A 450 1.70 9.80 13.31
CA ASP A 450 2.47 8.68 13.88
C ASP A 450 2.93 7.69 12.83
N ASN A 451 2.14 7.49 11.78
CA ASN A 451 2.50 6.61 10.65
C ASN A 451 3.77 7.06 9.90
N PHE A 452 4.10 8.34 9.96
CA PHE A 452 5.36 8.89 9.45
C PHE A 452 6.43 8.98 10.54
N LEU A 453 6.09 9.63 11.66
CA LEU A 453 7.08 10.00 12.68
C LEU A 453 7.42 8.81 13.58
N GLY A 454 6.45 8.01 13.97
CA GLY A 454 6.64 6.81 14.78
C GLY A 454 7.23 5.66 13.96
N VAL A 455 6.58 5.30 12.85
CA VAL A 455 6.94 4.14 12.03
C VAL A 455 8.30 4.31 11.35
N LEU A 456 8.57 5.50 10.78
CA LEU A 456 9.75 5.73 9.94
C LEU A 456 10.95 6.32 10.68
N LEU A 457 10.74 6.94 11.84
CA LEU A 457 11.77 7.69 12.56
C LEU A 457 11.86 7.31 14.04
N GLY A 458 10.86 6.58 14.58
CA GLY A 458 10.87 6.05 15.93
C GLY A 458 11.95 5.00 16.14
N CYS A 459 12.39 4.84 17.39
CA CYS A 459 13.45 3.89 17.78
C CYS A 459 13.03 2.43 17.52
N SER A 460 11.76 2.09 17.65
CA SER A 460 11.19 0.76 17.37
C SER A 460 11.33 0.34 15.90
N GLY A 461 11.37 1.32 14.98
CA GLY A 461 11.53 1.08 13.54
C GLY A 461 12.97 0.76 13.09
N VAL A 462 13.96 0.86 13.97
CA VAL A 462 15.38 0.59 13.63
C VAL A 462 15.60 -0.87 13.26
N GLY A 463 16.11 -1.09 12.04
CA GLY A 463 16.23 -2.43 11.44
C GLY A 463 15.00 -2.85 10.62
N ASN A 464 13.95 -2.01 10.59
CA ASN A 464 12.72 -2.20 9.82
C ASN A 464 12.47 -0.95 8.95
N ASN A 465 11.34 -0.27 9.13
CA ASN A 465 10.95 0.90 8.32
C ASN A 465 11.78 2.15 8.55
N ASN A 466 12.50 2.28 9.65
CA ASN A 466 13.41 3.39 9.90
C ASN A 466 14.71 3.23 9.09
N ARG A 467 14.66 3.58 7.80
CA ARG A 467 15.79 3.45 6.86
C ARG A 467 17.00 4.33 7.23
N ALA A 468 16.82 5.35 8.08
CA ALA A 468 17.93 6.12 8.63
C ALA A 468 18.65 5.42 9.77
N GLN A 469 18.09 4.32 10.31
CA GLN A 469 18.61 3.64 11.50
C GLN A 469 18.80 4.61 12.68
N TRP A 470 17.96 5.66 12.74
CA TRP A 470 18.09 6.77 13.67
C TRP A 470 17.21 6.57 14.89
N CYS A 471 17.84 6.70 16.07
CA CYS A 471 17.14 6.66 17.36
C CYS A 471 17.66 7.81 18.23
N TYR A 472 16.84 8.83 18.43
CA TYR A 472 17.22 10.02 19.18
C TYR A 472 16.19 10.31 20.28
N LYS A 473 16.61 10.16 21.53
CA LYS A 473 15.70 10.20 22.68
C LYS A 473 14.79 11.45 22.75
N PRO A 474 15.26 12.70 22.51
CA PRO A 474 14.34 13.85 22.56
C PRO A 474 13.23 13.81 21.51
N PHE A 475 13.47 13.22 20.34
CA PHE A 475 12.44 12.98 19.33
C PHE A 475 11.49 11.86 19.77
N GLU A 476 12.05 10.75 20.24
CA GLU A 476 11.29 9.60 20.72
C GLU A 476 10.33 9.98 21.85
N ASP A 477 10.79 10.78 22.83
CA ASP A 477 9.96 11.24 23.95
C ASP A 477 8.74 12.05 23.48
N LEU A 478 8.87 12.84 22.40
CA LEU A 478 7.77 13.63 21.84
C LEU A 478 6.73 12.74 21.16
N ILE A 479 7.17 11.81 20.31
CA ILE A 479 6.26 10.93 19.60
C ILE A 479 5.56 9.94 20.55
N GLN A 480 6.28 9.38 21.52
CA GLN A 480 5.70 8.49 22.53
C GLN A 480 4.66 9.23 23.39
N LYS A 481 4.93 10.49 23.76
CA LYS A 481 3.95 11.32 24.46
C LYS A 481 2.72 11.60 23.60
N ALA A 482 2.90 11.83 22.30
CA ALA A 482 1.78 12.03 21.37
C ALA A 482 0.89 10.78 21.28
N LYS A 483 1.46 9.57 21.23
CA LYS A 483 0.73 8.30 21.19
C LYS A 483 -0.24 8.10 22.36
N VAL A 484 0.14 8.53 23.56
CA VAL A 484 -0.70 8.37 24.76
C VAL A 484 -1.61 9.57 25.05
N THR A 485 -1.55 10.62 24.23
CA THR A 485 -2.35 11.84 24.38
C THR A 485 -3.63 11.71 23.57
N ALA A 486 -4.80 11.82 24.18
CA ALA A 486 -6.08 11.68 23.49
C ALA A 486 -6.49 12.94 22.69
N ASP A 487 -6.10 14.13 23.12
CA ASP A 487 -6.45 15.39 22.46
C ASP A 487 -5.61 15.62 21.20
N GLN A 488 -6.27 15.70 20.04
CA GLN A 488 -5.60 15.88 18.75
C GLN A 488 -4.82 17.19 18.66
N GLY A 489 -5.30 18.26 19.28
CA GLY A 489 -4.62 19.57 19.27
C GLY A 489 -3.33 19.56 20.10
N GLU A 490 -3.30 18.82 21.22
CA GLU A 490 -2.08 18.60 21.99
C GLU A 490 -1.11 17.67 21.26
N ARG A 491 -1.61 16.62 20.59
CA ARG A 491 -0.81 15.74 19.74
C ARG A 491 -0.16 16.52 18.59
N ALA A 492 -0.91 17.41 17.93
CA ALA A 492 -0.41 18.24 16.84
C ALA A 492 0.82 19.06 17.28
N LYS A 493 0.76 19.71 18.45
CA LYS A 493 1.90 20.47 19.01
C LYS A 493 3.12 19.61 19.30
N LEU A 494 2.93 18.38 19.75
CA LEU A 494 4.04 17.45 19.99
C LEU A 494 4.70 17.02 18.67
N TYR A 495 3.91 16.75 17.64
CA TYR A 495 4.43 16.43 16.31
C TYR A 495 5.09 17.65 15.63
N GLU A 496 4.58 18.86 15.83
CA GLU A 496 5.25 20.08 15.36
C GLU A 496 6.64 20.25 16.00
N GLN A 497 6.77 19.97 17.31
CA GLN A 497 8.07 19.99 18.01
C GLN A 497 9.00 18.86 17.52
N ALA A 498 8.48 17.67 17.26
CA ALA A 498 9.25 16.55 16.72
C ALA A 498 9.86 16.90 15.34
N GLN A 499 9.13 17.64 14.48
CA GLN A 499 9.65 18.10 13.18
C GLN A 499 10.81 19.10 13.33
N VAL A 500 10.81 19.93 14.37
CA VAL A 500 11.97 20.81 14.69
C VAL A 500 13.19 19.96 15.05
N VAL A 501 13.02 18.97 15.94
CA VAL A 501 14.11 18.06 16.33
C VAL A 501 14.62 17.26 15.14
N PHE A 502 13.71 16.77 14.29
CA PHE A 502 14.07 16.07 13.04
C PHE A 502 14.97 16.97 12.16
N LYS A 503 14.59 18.22 11.97
CA LYS A 503 15.36 19.17 11.13
C LYS A 503 16.74 19.47 11.73
N GLU A 504 16.84 19.59 13.05
CA GLU A 504 18.10 19.79 13.77
C GLU A 504 19.03 18.58 13.67
N GLN A 505 18.49 17.37 13.63
CA GLN A 505 19.27 16.14 13.56
C GLN A 505 19.53 15.65 12.14
N ALA A 506 18.69 16.05 11.17
CA ALA A 506 18.79 15.75 9.76
C ALA A 506 19.06 14.26 9.41
N PRO A 507 18.29 13.27 9.92
CA PRO A 507 18.46 11.87 9.57
C PRO A 507 18.18 11.62 8.09
N TRP A 508 17.38 12.50 7.46
CA TRP A 508 17.07 12.52 6.04
C TRP A 508 17.42 13.84 5.37
N ALA A 509 17.65 13.80 4.06
CA ALA A 509 17.31 14.89 3.17
C ALA A 509 15.88 14.62 2.67
N THR A 510 14.89 15.39 3.11
CA THR A 510 13.55 15.39 2.52
C THR A 510 13.64 15.92 1.10
N LEU A 511 12.94 15.35 0.12
CA LEU A 511 13.07 15.73 -1.29
C LEU A 511 11.80 16.36 -1.84
N ASP A 512 10.67 15.65 -1.76
CA ASP A 512 9.44 16.01 -2.46
C ASP A 512 8.18 15.57 -1.70
N HIS A 513 7.08 16.30 -1.93
CA HIS A 513 5.70 15.88 -1.74
C HIS A 513 5.01 15.95 -3.10
N SER A 514 4.43 14.87 -3.59
CA SER A 514 3.90 14.83 -4.95
C SER A 514 2.37 14.78 -5.00
N THR A 515 1.82 15.26 -6.12
CA THR A 515 0.44 15.01 -6.53
C THR A 515 0.32 13.59 -7.05
N VAL A 516 -0.74 12.89 -6.65
CA VAL A 516 -1.07 11.54 -7.14
C VAL A 516 -2.08 11.64 -8.27
N PHE A 517 -1.85 10.86 -9.32
CA PHE A 517 -2.71 10.80 -10.51
C PHE A 517 -3.21 9.38 -10.73
N MET A 518 -4.48 9.26 -11.10
CA MET A 518 -5.11 7.99 -11.45
C MET A 518 -5.78 8.08 -12.82
N PRO A 519 -5.03 7.80 -13.89
CA PRO A 519 -5.60 7.69 -15.22
C PRO A 519 -6.46 6.44 -15.35
N MET A 520 -7.63 6.59 -15.95
CA MET A 520 -8.55 5.48 -16.19
C MET A 520 -9.39 5.70 -17.44
N SER A 521 -9.93 4.62 -17.99
CA SER A 521 -10.91 4.68 -19.07
C SER A 521 -12.13 5.50 -18.63
N SER A 522 -12.68 6.32 -19.53
CA SER A 522 -13.94 7.04 -19.31
C SER A 522 -15.13 6.11 -19.07
N LYS A 523 -15.01 4.83 -19.44
CA LYS A 523 -15.99 3.76 -19.16
C LYS A 523 -16.02 3.33 -17.69
N VAL A 524 -14.98 3.59 -16.91
CA VAL A 524 -14.91 3.25 -15.48
C VAL A 524 -15.73 4.22 -14.67
N SER A 525 -16.55 3.73 -13.77
CA SER A 525 -17.31 4.52 -12.80
C SER A 525 -17.17 3.93 -11.39
N GLY A 526 -17.45 4.73 -10.36
CA GLY A 526 -17.40 4.29 -8.97
C GLY A 526 -16.00 4.20 -8.33
N TYR A 527 -14.92 4.29 -9.12
CA TYR A 527 -13.57 4.38 -8.55
C TYR A 527 -13.41 5.71 -7.80
N LYS A 528 -12.79 5.66 -6.63
CA LYS A 528 -12.40 6.82 -5.83
C LYS A 528 -10.93 6.70 -5.47
N MET A 529 -10.20 7.79 -5.61
CA MET A 529 -8.84 7.87 -5.06
C MET A 529 -8.91 7.88 -3.54
N ASP A 530 -8.02 7.13 -2.92
CA ASP A 530 -7.89 7.07 -1.48
C ASP A 530 -6.69 7.92 -1.03
N PRO A 531 -6.83 8.79 -0.02
CA PRO A 531 -5.73 9.65 0.42
C PRO A 531 -4.53 8.85 0.95
N VAL A 532 -4.76 7.65 1.49
CA VAL A 532 -3.70 6.76 1.97
C VAL A 532 -3.08 5.89 0.86
N GLY A 533 -3.34 6.21 -0.40
CA GLY A 533 -2.64 5.62 -1.56
C GLY A 533 -3.00 4.17 -1.88
N ILE A 534 -4.07 3.63 -1.29
CA ILE A 534 -4.58 2.29 -1.58
C ILE A 534 -5.52 2.30 -2.77
N HIS A 535 -5.55 1.18 -3.51
CA HIS A 535 -6.44 1.00 -4.65
C HIS A 535 -7.54 -0.01 -4.31
N ARG A 536 -8.75 0.52 -4.09
CA ARG A 536 -9.94 -0.29 -3.83
C ARG A 536 -10.79 -0.38 -5.09
N PHE A 537 -11.17 -1.59 -5.45
CA PHE A 537 -12.03 -1.84 -6.61
C PHE A 537 -13.48 -2.13 -6.22
N THR A 538 -13.79 -2.08 -4.93
CA THR A 538 -15.14 -2.21 -4.38
C THR A 538 -16.06 -1.11 -4.91
N GLY A 539 -17.21 -1.50 -5.44
CA GLY A 539 -18.21 -0.59 -6.03
C GLY A 539 -17.85 -0.03 -7.40
N VAL A 540 -16.69 -0.40 -7.96
CA VAL A 540 -16.28 -0.02 -9.31
C VAL A 540 -17.14 -0.75 -10.34
N ASP A 541 -17.53 -0.02 -11.40
CA ASP A 541 -18.26 -0.55 -12.54
C ASP A 541 -17.58 -0.13 -13.85
N ILE A 542 -17.79 -0.90 -14.89
CA ILE A 542 -17.31 -0.60 -16.25
C ILE A 542 -18.46 -0.69 -17.24
N ALA A 543 -18.64 0.37 -18.02
CA ALA A 543 -19.62 0.37 -19.11
C ALA A 543 -19.12 -0.51 -20.27
N GLU A 544 -20.07 -1.22 -20.91
CA GLU A 544 -19.80 -2.08 -22.08
C GLU A 544 -19.31 -1.28 -23.30
#